data_4c5ed2768ae7fbd72ffce1cda2fd7f28
#
_entry.id   4c5ed2768ae7fbd72ffce1cda2fd7f28
#
_cell.length_a   1.000
_cell.length_b   1.000
_cell.length_c   1.000
_cell.angle_alpha   90.00
_cell.angle_beta   90.00
_cell.angle_gamma   90.00
#
_symmetry.space_group_name_H-M   'P 1'
#
loop_
_entity.id
_entity.type
_entity.pdbx_description
1 polymer ?
#
loop_
_entity_poly.entity_id
_entity_poly.type
_entity_poly.pdbx_seq_one_letter_code
_entity_poly.pdbx_strand_id
1 'polypeptide(L)'
;MTDEAIRQEPALAALDDTTLAVRALISASQDLTVRMARRMGINVSDMTAILWITEHGPVGGAELARRLGISSAATTVLVDRLERAGHVERVRDTVDRRRVTLTETPAARAATLRAWLPAIQEIDEVSRSLSEPERAFALDLLNRLTAAMAANARP
;
A
#
# COMPACT_ATOMS: atom_id res chain seq x y z
N MET A 1 18.12 -21.24 13.69
CA MET A 1 17.16 -21.76 12.69
C MET A 1 16.26 -22.72 13.44
N THR A 2 15.01 -22.35 13.68
CA THR A 2 14.08 -23.11 14.52
C THR A 2 13.55 -24.31 13.76
N ASP A 3 13.26 -25.40 14.49
CA ASP A 3 12.74 -26.70 13.97
C ASP A 3 11.47 -26.53 13.10
N GLU A 4 10.73 -25.44 13.32
CA GLU A 4 9.53 -25.07 12.58
C GLU A 4 9.85 -24.50 11.18
N ALA A 5 10.96 -23.77 11.03
CA ALA A 5 11.41 -23.28 9.73
C ALA A 5 11.83 -24.42 8.79
N ILE A 6 12.46 -25.48 9.36
CA ILE A 6 12.88 -26.67 8.59
C ILE A 6 11.68 -27.50 8.09
N ARG A 7 10.54 -27.48 8.83
CA ARG A 7 9.30 -28.17 8.40
C ARG A 7 8.51 -27.37 7.34
N GLN A 8 8.71 -26.08 7.22
CA GLN A 8 7.98 -25.23 6.26
C GLN A 8 8.65 -25.18 4.88
N GLU A 9 9.94 -25.50 4.79
CA GLU A 9 10.70 -25.48 3.53
C GLU A 9 10.15 -26.44 2.46
N PRO A 10 9.78 -27.71 2.79
CA PRO A 10 9.13 -28.61 1.84
C PRO A 10 7.74 -28.15 1.39
N ALA A 11 6.98 -27.50 2.29
CA ALA A 11 5.66 -26.96 1.95
C ALA A 11 5.75 -25.77 0.98
N LEU A 12 6.79 -24.96 1.07
CA LEU A 12 7.04 -23.85 0.16
C LEU A 12 7.53 -24.36 -1.22
N ALA A 13 8.30 -25.44 -1.24
CA ALA A 13 8.77 -26.06 -2.48
C ALA A 13 7.66 -26.76 -3.29
N ALA A 14 6.53 -27.07 -2.65
CA ALA A 14 5.36 -27.67 -3.28
C ALA A 14 4.32 -26.64 -3.80
N LEU A 15 4.61 -25.34 -3.68
CA LEU A 15 3.71 -24.29 -4.17
C LEU A 15 3.70 -24.26 -5.71
N ASP A 16 2.52 -23.96 -6.25
CA ASP A 16 2.35 -23.70 -7.67
C ASP A 16 3.19 -22.49 -8.13
N ASP A 17 3.76 -22.55 -9.34
CA ASP A 17 4.60 -21.50 -9.91
C ASP A 17 3.91 -20.14 -9.95
N THR A 18 2.60 -20.12 -10.18
CA THR A 18 1.80 -18.88 -10.14
C THR A 18 1.81 -18.27 -8.73
N THR A 19 1.74 -19.09 -7.68
CA THR A 19 1.84 -18.62 -6.29
C THR A 19 3.22 -18.04 -6.00
N LEU A 20 4.28 -18.66 -6.51
CA LEU A 20 5.64 -18.15 -6.39
C LEU A 20 5.81 -16.81 -7.13
N ALA A 21 5.23 -16.69 -8.33
CA ALA A 21 5.22 -15.43 -9.08
C ALA A 21 4.48 -14.31 -8.35
N VAL A 22 3.34 -14.61 -7.72
CA VAL A 22 2.61 -13.64 -6.88
C VAL A 22 3.46 -13.20 -5.67
N ARG A 23 4.16 -14.12 -5.01
CA ARG A 23 5.08 -13.75 -3.92
C ARG A 23 6.20 -12.83 -4.39
N ALA A 24 6.78 -13.13 -5.56
CA ALA A 24 7.81 -12.27 -6.16
C ALA A 24 7.25 -10.87 -6.50
N LEU A 25 6.03 -10.79 -7.03
CA LEU A 25 5.34 -9.52 -7.30
C LEU A 25 5.12 -8.70 -6.04
N ILE A 26 4.69 -9.33 -4.95
CA ILE A 26 4.53 -8.67 -3.64
C ILE A 26 5.86 -8.11 -3.14
N SER A 27 6.95 -8.91 -3.21
CA SER A 27 8.28 -8.47 -2.82
C SER A 27 8.75 -7.27 -3.67
N ALA A 28 8.60 -7.35 -5.00
CA ALA A 28 8.94 -6.26 -5.90
C ALA A 28 8.15 -4.97 -5.63
N SER A 29 6.87 -5.09 -5.26
CA SER A 29 6.02 -3.96 -4.85
C SER A 29 6.53 -3.29 -3.57
N GLN A 30 6.95 -4.08 -2.58
CA GLN A 30 7.56 -3.56 -1.34
C GLN A 30 8.88 -2.81 -1.64
N ASP A 31 9.75 -3.39 -2.46
CA ASP A 31 10.99 -2.76 -2.88
C ASP A 31 10.75 -1.46 -3.67
N LEU A 32 9.72 -1.43 -4.51
CA LEU A 32 9.31 -0.22 -5.21
C LEU A 32 8.90 0.87 -4.20
N THR A 33 8.09 0.53 -3.20
CA THR A 33 7.69 1.46 -2.13
C THR A 33 8.90 2.04 -1.40
N VAL A 34 9.90 1.21 -1.06
CA VAL A 34 11.15 1.68 -0.44
C VAL A 34 11.90 2.65 -1.36
N ARG A 35 12.01 2.34 -2.65
CA ARG A 35 12.67 3.24 -3.62
C ARG A 35 11.92 4.58 -3.76
N MET A 36 10.59 4.56 -3.80
CA MET A 36 9.80 5.79 -3.89
C MET A 36 9.91 6.62 -2.62
N ALA A 37 9.88 6.02 -1.44
CA ALA A 37 10.10 6.72 -0.18
C ALA A 37 11.46 7.45 -0.17
N ARG A 38 12.54 6.78 -0.61
CA ARG A 38 13.87 7.39 -0.75
C ARG A 38 13.88 8.56 -1.75
N ARG A 39 13.21 8.41 -2.90
CA ARG A 39 13.11 9.49 -3.90
C ARG A 39 12.40 10.72 -3.36
N MET A 40 11.40 10.53 -2.52
CA MET A 40 10.63 11.62 -1.90
C MET A 40 11.27 12.14 -0.60
N GLY A 41 12.39 11.56 -0.15
CA GLY A 41 13.08 11.98 1.07
C GLY A 41 12.31 11.69 2.36
N ILE A 42 11.42 10.69 2.34
CA ILE A 42 10.61 10.27 3.48
C ILE A 42 10.93 8.82 3.87
N ASN A 43 10.54 8.41 5.08
CA ASN A 43 10.69 7.00 5.47
C ASN A 43 9.55 6.12 4.92
N VAL A 44 9.74 4.81 4.98
CA VAL A 44 8.80 3.83 4.41
C VAL A 44 7.44 3.87 5.13
N SER A 45 7.42 4.07 6.45
CA SER A 45 6.16 4.16 7.20
C SER A 45 5.35 5.39 6.79
N ASP A 46 6.01 6.51 6.55
CA ASP A 46 5.37 7.73 6.05
C ASP A 46 4.81 7.51 4.64
N MET A 47 5.58 6.88 3.74
CA MET A 47 5.11 6.52 2.40
C MET A 47 3.89 5.60 2.46
N THR A 48 3.91 4.57 3.31
CA THR A 48 2.78 3.64 3.47
C THR A 48 1.53 4.38 3.96
N ALA A 49 1.68 5.31 4.91
CA ALA A 49 0.58 6.12 5.39
C ALA A 49 0.01 7.05 4.30
N ILE A 50 0.88 7.72 3.53
CA ILE A 50 0.48 8.58 2.41
C ILE A 50 -0.30 7.77 1.39
N LEU A 51 0.25 6.63 0.92
CA LEU A 51 -0.42 5.79 -0.07
C LEU A 51 -1.80 5.33 0.41
N TRP A 52 -1.92 4.94 1.70
CA TRP A 52 -3.20 4.56 2.27
C TRP A 52 -4.20 5.74 2.27
N ILE A 53 -3.76 6.92 2.68
CA ILE A 53 -4.61 8.13 2.69
C ILE A 53 -5.01 8.52 1.26
N THR A 54 -4.11 8.41 0.29
CA THR A 54 -4.38 8.70 -1.13
C THR A 54 -5.46 7.79 -1.69
N GLU A 55 -5.42 6.50 -1.34
CA GLU A 55 -6.32 5.48 -1.86
C GLU A 55 -7.69 5.48 -1.18
N HIS A 56 -7.75 5.74 0.14
CA HIS A 56 -8.94 5.54 0.95
C HIS A 56 -9.45 6.81 1.64
N GLY A 57 -8.72 7.93 1.52
CA GLY A 57 -9.06 9.16 2.22
C GLY A 57 -10.38 9.79 1.80
N PRO A 58 -10.97 10.61 2.68
CA PRO A 58 -10.49 11.02 4.00
C PRO A 58 -10.58 9.90 5.06
N VAL A 59 -9.53 9.69 5.85
CA VAL A 59 -9.44 8.64 6.87
C VAL A 59 -9.28 9.20 8.28
N GLY A 60 -9.86 8.53 9.27
CA GLY A 60 -9.66 8.87 10.69
C GLY A 60 -8.32 8.36 11.23
N GLY A 61 -7.75 9.05 12.24
CA GLY A 61 -6.48 8.63 12.86
C GLY A 61 -6.53 7.23 13.47
N ALA A 62 -7.65 6.83 14.06
CA ALA A 62 -7.83 5.48 14.62
C ALA A 62 -7.86 4.39 13.53
N GLU A 63 -8.43 4.69 12.38
CA GLU A 63 -8.43 3.80 11.23
C GLU A 63 -7.02 3.63 10.66
N LEU A 64 -6.29 4.74 10.51
CA LEU A 64 -4.90 4.72 10.08
C LEU A 64 -4.01 3.92 11.06
N ALA A 65 -4.19 4.09 12.38
CA ALA A 65 -3.49 3.32 13.41
C ALA A 65 -3.70 1.82 13.23
N ARG A 66 -4.97 1.40 13.10
CA ARG A 66 -5.32 -0.01 12.87
C ARG A 66 -4.70 -0.56 11.58
N ARG A 67 -4.73 0.20 10.51
CA ARG A 67 -4.18 -0.21 9.21
C ARG A 67 -2.67 -0.38 9.24
N LEU A 68 -1.97 0.52 9.92
CA LEU A 68 -0.51 0.48 10.04
C LEU A 68 -0.03 -0.48 11.15
N GLY A 69 -0.93 -1.01 11.97
CA GLY A 69 -0.56 -1.88 13.10
C GLY A 69 0.24 -1.17 14.19
N ILE A 70 0.03 0.16 14.38
CA ILE A 70 0.75 0.98 15.34
C ILE A 70 -0.19 1.58 16.39
N SER A 71 0.36 2.00 17.53
CA SER A 71 -0.41 2.64 18.58
C SER A 71 -0.97 4.01 18.16
N SER A 72 -2.05 4.45 18.82
CA SER A 72 -2.62 5.79 18.61
C SER A 72 -1.60 6.91 18.85
N ALA A 73 -0.73 6.76 19.86
CA ALA A 73 0.34 7.71 20.14
C ALA A 73 1.36 7.78 18.99
N ALA A 74 1.79 6.62 18.45
CA ALA A 74 2.70 6.56 17.30
C ALA A 74 2.05 7.15 16.04
N THR A 75 0.74 6.91 15.85
CA THR A 75 -0.01 7.50 14.75
C THR A 75 -0.06 9.02 14.84
N THR A 76 -0.28 9.58 16.03
CA THR A 76 -0.27 11.03 16.24
C THR A 76 1.08 11.63 15.84
N VAL A 77 2.19 11.02 16.31
CA VAL A 77 3.55 11.50 15.96
C VAL A 77 3.81 11.41 14.45
N LEU A 78 3.37 10.32 13.81
CA LEU A 78 3.50 10.13 12.36
C LEU A 78 2.70 11.21 11.61
N VAL A 79 1.44 11.42 11.96
CA VAL A 79 0.56 12.40 11.32
C VAL A 79 1.09 13.83 11.53
N ASP A 80 1.55 14.18 12.73
CA ASP A 80 2.13 15.50 13.00
C ASP A 80 3.40 15.77 12.16
N ARG A 81 4.17 14.72 11.88
CA ARG A 81 5.34 14.81 10.99
C ARG A 81 4.92 15.02 9.54
N LEU A 82 3.94 14.24 9.06
CA LEU A 82 3.42 14.35 7.70
C LEU A 82 2.74 15.70 7.46
N GLU A 83 2.01 16.23 8.44
CA GLU A 83 1.37 17.54 8.37
C GLU A 83 2.41 18.67 8.33
N ARG A 84 3.42 18.63 9.21
CA ARG A 84 4.53 19.61 9.19
C ARG A 84 5.32 19.58 7.89
N ALA A 85 5.44 18.42 7.25
CA ALA A 85 6.09 18.27 5.95
C ALA A 85 5.17 18.64 4.76
N GLY A 86 3.89 18.97 5.03
CA GLY A 86 2.92 19.35 4.00
C GLY A 86 2.40 18.20 3.16
N HIS A 87 2.56 16.96 3.62
CA HIS A 87 2.05 15.77 2.90
C HIS A 87 0.58 15.52 3.16
N VAL A 88 0.11 15.78 4.37
CA VAL A 88 -1.29 15.60 4.76
C VAL A 88 -1.81 16.84 5.46
N GLU A 89 -3.12 16.97 5.50
CA GLU A 89 -3.84 17.98 6.28
C GLU A 89 -4.96 17.33 7.09
N ARG A 90 -5.25 17.96 8.24
CA ARG A 90 -6.39 17.60 9.09
C ARG A 90 -7.61 18.41 8.68
N VAL A 91 -8.64 17.73 8.22
CA VAL A 91 -9.91 18.33 7.84
C VAL A 91 -10.96 18.02 8.92
N ARG A 92 -11.60 19.04 9.45
CA ARG A 92 -12.71 18.86 10.35
C ARG A 92 -13.97 18.58 9.54
N ASP A 93 -14.75 17.58 9.97
CA ASP A 93 -16.04 17.30 9.38
C ASP A 93 -16.98 18.52 9.54
N THR A 94 -17.71 18.84 8.48
CA THR A 94 -18.63 19.98 8.47
C THR A 94 -19.92 19.71 9.25
N VAL A 95 -20.28 18.45 9.42
CA VAL A 95 -21.50 18.00 10.12
C VAL A 95 -21.18 17.67 11.58
N ASP A 96 -20.15 16.85 11.83
CA ASP A 96 -19.67 16.52 13.17
C ASP A 96 -18.26 17.11 13.39
N ARG A 97 -18.21 18.31 13.97
CA ARG A 97 -16.98 19.03 14.26
C ARG A 97 -16.01 18.30 15.21
N ARG A 98 -16.46 17.22 15.88
CA ARG A 98 -15.60 16.36 16.71
C ARG A 98 -14.80 15.38 15.86
N ARG A 99 -15.25 15.14 14.64
CA ARG A 99 -14.60 14.24 13.71
C ARG A 99 -13.52 14.97 12.91
N VAL A 100 -12.29 14.52 13.05
CA VAL A 100 -11.14 14.99 12.28
C VAL A 100 -10.70 13.85 11.35
N THR A 101 -10.59 14.14 10.08
CA THR A 101 -10.07 13.23 9.07
C THR A 101 -8.76 13.75 8.50
N LEU A 102 -7.98 12.85 7.95
CA LEU A 102 -6.71 13.10 7.28
C LEU A 102 -6.93 13.00 5.77
N THR A 103 -6.42 13.95 5.04
CA THR A 103 -6.43 13.94 3.59
C THR A 103 -5.06 14.34 3.06
N GLU A 104 -4.69 13.84 1.89
CA GLU A 104 -3.46 14.25 1.21
C GLU A 104 -3.61 15.68 0.69
N THR A 105 -2.58 16.50 0.85
CA THR A 105 -2.60 17.85 0.26
C THR A 105 -2.49 17.78 -1.26
N PRO A 106 -3.05 18.75 -2.01
CA PRO A 106 -2.92 18.78 -3.47
C PRO A 106 -1.46 18.78 -3.96
N ALA A 107 -0.58 19.45 -3.24
CA ALA A 107 0.85 19.50 -3.56
C ALA A 107 1.53 18.13 -3.35
N ALA A 108 1.22 17.45 -2.24
CA ALA A 108 1.72 16.11 -1.96
C ALA A 108 1.21 15.11 -2.99
N ARG A 109 -0.09 15.16 -3.32
CA ARG A 109 -0.69 14.30 -4.35
C ARG A 109 0.01 14.45 -5.70
N ALA A 110 0.28 15.68 -6.12
CA ALA A 110 1.01 15.93 -7.35
C ALA A 110 2.46 15.41 -7.29
N ALA A 111 3.13 15.50 -6.14
CA ALA A 111 4.48 14.97 -5.94
C ALA A 111 4.49 13.43 -5.95
N THR A 112 3.56 12.80 -5.22
CA THR A 112 3.37 11.34 -5.21
C THR A 112 3.12 10.82 -6.63
N LEU A 113 2.18 11.43 -7.35
CA LEU A 113 1.88 11.04 -8.73
C LEU A 113 3.12 11.16 -9.64
N ARG A 114 3.84 12.27 -9.60
CA ARG A 114 5.07 12.43 -10.40
C ARG A 114 6.13 11.37 -10.08
N ALA A 115 6.26 11.00 -8.81
CA ALA A 115 7.23 9.98 -8.39
C ALA A 115 6.86 8.58 -8.89
N TRP A 116 5.57 8.24 -8.85
CA TRP A 116 5.07 6.91 -9.16
C TRP A 116 4.73 6.69 -10.64
N LEU A 117 4.40 7.75 -11.37
CA LEU A 117 3.91 7.67 -12.74
C LEU A 117 4.80 6.84 -13.68
N PRO A 118 6.15 6.98 -13.68
CA PRO A 118 6.99 6.16 -14.54
C PRO A 118 6.83 4.66 -14.30
N ALA A 119 6.82 4.23 -13.03
CA ALA A 119 6.65 2.82 -12.68
C ALA A 119 5.23 2.31 -13.01
N ILE A 120 4.21 3.15 -12.83
CA ILE A 120 2.84 2.82 -13.22
C ILE A 120 2.74 2.65 -14.73
N GLN A 121 3.40 3.50 -15.51
CA GLN A 121 3.41 3.40 -16.97
C GLN A 121 4.09 2.14 -17.47
N GLU A 122 5.23 1.75 -16.89
CA GLU A 122 5.89 0.47 -17.21
C GLU A 122 4.99 -0.74 -16.94
N ILE A 123 4.25 -0.74 -15.82
CA ILE A 123 3.28 -1.80 -15.48
C ILE A 123 2.10 -1.77 -16.47
N ASP A 124 1.60 -0.59 -16.84
CA ASP A 124 0.50 -0.42 -17.78
C ASP A 124 0.88 -0.90 -19.19
N GLU A 125 2.12 -0.65 -19.63
CA GLU A 125 2.65 -1.16 -20.92
C GLU A 125 2.63 -2.69 -20.96
N VAL A 126 3.06 -3.38 -19.89
CA VAL A 126 2.95 -4.84 -19.78
C VAL A 126 1.49 -5.28 -19.88
N SER A 127 0.59 -4.60 -19.16
CA SER A 127 -0.85 -4.93 -19.18
C SER A 127 -1.47 -4.71 -20.55
N ARG A 128 -1.07 -3.67 -21.27
CA ARG A 128 -1.55 -3.35 -22.63
C ARG A 128 -0.99 -4.28 -23.71
N SER A 129 0.15 -4.93 -23.46
CA SER A 129 0.73 -5.90 -24.40
C SER A 129 -0.07 -7.20 -24.50
N LEU A 130 -0.94 -7.46 -23.51
CA LEU A 130 -1.81 -8.63 -23.50
C LEU A 130 -2.96 -8.48 -24.51
N SER A 131 -3.31 -9.59 -25.17
CA SER A 131 -4.56 -9.68 -25.93
C SER A 131 -5.79 -9.55 -25.01
N GLU A 132 -6.96 -9.28 -25.57
CA GLU A 132 -8.19 -9.07 -24.78
C GLU A 132 -8.53 -10.30 -23.90
N PRO A 133 -8.48 -11.56 -24.38
CA PRO A 133 -8.71 -12.74 -23.55
C PRO A 133 -7.68 -12.90 -22.42
N GLU A 134 -6.40 -12.66 -22.69
CA GLU A 134 -5.34 -12.74 -21.69
C GLU A 134 -5.52 -11.67 -20.60
N ARG A 135 -5.91 -10.46 -20.98
CA ARG A 135 -6.20 -9.37 -20.04
C ARG A 135 -7.39 -9.68 -19.15
N ALA A 136 -8.47 -10.25 -19.74
CA ALA A 136 -9.65 -10.66 -18.97
C ALA A 136 -9.30 -11.77 -17.96
N PHE A 137 -8.52 -12.77 -18.36
CA PHE A 137 -8.03 -13.82 -17.47
C PHE A 137 -7.13 -13.25 -16.35
N ALA A 138 -6.15 -12.41 -16.69
CA ALA A 138 -5.25 -11.80 -15.73
C ALA A 138 -6.01 -10.96 -14.69
N LEU A 139 -7.00 -10.17 -15.13
CA LEU A 139 -7.85 -9.37 -14.26
C LEU A 139 -8.66 -10.24 -13.28
N ASP A 140 -9.30 -11.32 -13.78
CA ASP A 140 -10.03 -12.27 -12.92
C ASP A 140 -9.11 -12.91 -11.88
N LEU A 141 -7.94 -13.41 -12.31
CA LEU A 141 -6.96 -14.03 -11.43
C LEU A 141 -6.49 -13.06 -10.33
N LEU A 142 -6.11 -11.83 -10.70
CA LEU A 142 -5.65 -10.81 -9.75
C LEU A 142 -6.76 -10.43 -8.76
N ASN A 143 -8.01 -10.30 -9.19
CA ASN A 143 -9.14 -10.01 -8.32
C ASN A 143 -9.37 -11.14 -7.30
N ARG A 144 -9.31 -12.40 -7.73
CA ARG A 144 -9.46 -13.57 -6.85
C ARG A 144 -8.32 -13.66 -5.83
N LEU A 145 -7.08 -13.42 -6.26
CA LEU A 145 -5.92 -13.39 -5.36
C LEU A 145 -6.04 -12.26 -4.34
N THR A 146 -6.45 -11.07 -4.77
CA THR A 146 -6.69 -9.91 -3.88
C THR A 146 -7.76 -10.25 -2.84
N ALA A 147 -8.87 -10.88 -3.25
CA ALA A 147 -9.93 -11.28 -2.34
C ALA A 147 -9.44 -12.33 -1.32
N ALA A 148 -8.65 -13.32 -1.75
CA ALA A 148 -8.06 -14.32 -0.88
C ALA A 148 -7.12 -13.70 0.17
N MET A 149 -6.27 -12.74 -0.25
CA MET A 149 -5.39 -12.01 0.67
C MET A 149 -6.18 -11.17 1.68
N ALA A 150 -7.21 -10.46 1.22
CA ALA A 150 -8.05 -9.63 2.09
C ALA A 150 -8.83 -10.47 3.13
N ALA A 151 -9.26 -11.67 2.78
CA ALA A 151 -9.93 -12.59 3.70
C ALA A 151 -9.01 -13.04 4.85
N ASN A 152 -7.72 -13.22 4.58
CA ASN A 152 -6.71 -13.62 5.58
C ASN A 152 -6.14 -12.44 6.38
N ALA A 153 -6.44 -11.21 6.01
CA ALA A 153 -6.01 -10.00 6.74
C ALA A 153 -7.00 -9.61 7.87
N ARG A 154 -8.10 -10.31 8.04
CA ARG A 154 -9.06 -10.08 9.13
C ARG A 154 -8.53 -10.76 10.38
N PRO A 155 -8.48 -10.03 11.54
CA PRO A 155 -8.07 -10.60 12.83
C PRO A 155 -9.03 -11.67 13.31
#